data_b69fb324c508e375d037ab2fce2d391d
#
_entry.id   b69fb324c508e375d037ab2fce2d391d
#
_cell.length_a   1.000
_cell.length_b   1.000
_cell.length_c   1.000
_cell.angle_alpha   90.00
_cell.angle_beta   90.00
_cell.angle_gamma   90.00
#
_symmetry.space_group_name_H-M   'P 1'
#
loop_
_entity.id
_entity.type
_entity.pdbx_description
1 polymer ?
#
loop_
_entity_poly.entity_id
_entity_poly.type
_entity_poly.pdbx_seq_one_letter_code
_entity_poly.pdbx_strand_id
1 'polypeptide(L)'
;MRIGRRLGIDVGDARIGVASCDPHGLIATPVETVSAGDTAIGRLVELATEYEVIECVVGLPLGLSGKEGPASVKVRDFANELAAAVLPISVRLVDERMSTITAQSQLHASGKNTKKSRSVIDQAAAVVILQTAIDAEKLRGQAPGELVEVVIDGIE
;
A
#
# COMPACT_ATOMS: atom_id res chain seq x y z
N MET A 1 -16.83 8.15 -6.77
CA MET A 1 -15.56 7.86 -6.04
C MET A 1 -15.19 9.10 -5.21
N ARG A 2 -14.59 8.86 -4.04
CA ARG A 2 -14.16 9.96 -3.16
C ARG A 2 -13.01 10.76 -3.80
N ILE A 3 -13.00 12.07 -3.61
CA ILE A 3 -11.93 12.95 -4.09
C ILE A 3 -10.83 13.01 -3.01
N GLY A 4 -9.59 12.84 -3.42
CA GLY A 4 -8.43 12.93 -2.53
C GLY A 4 -7.31 11.99 -2.95
N ARG A 5 -6.09 12.32 -2.54
CA ARG A 5 -4.92 11.47 -2.78
C ARG A 5 -4.93 10.28 -1.82
N ARG A 6 -4.33 9.18 -2.24
CA ARG A 6 -4.10 7.99 -1.41
C ARG A 6 -2.63 7.61 -1.50
N LEU A 7 -2.13 6.94 -0.46
CA LEU A 7 -0.84 6.24 -0.54
C LEU A 7 -1.10 4.77 -0.84
N GLY A 8 -0.29 4.19 -1.72
CA GLY A 8 -0.20 2.74 -1.91
C GLY A 8 1.05 2.24 -1.22
N ILE A 9 0.97 1.15 -0.51
CA ILE A 9 2.06 0.64 0.32
C ILE A 9 2.24 -0.86 0.09
N ASP A 10 3.45 -1.26 -0.30
CA ASP A 10 3.84 -2.66 -0.44
C ASP A 10 4.88 -2.99 0.63
N VAL A 11 4.47 -3.78 1.62
CA VAL A 11 5.31 -4.09 2.79
C VAL A 11 6.20 -5.30 2.50
N GLY A 12 7.51 -5.07 2.39
CA GLY A 12 8.49 -6.13 2.29
C GLY A 12 9.25 -6.32 3.60
N ASP A 13 10.08 -7.36 3.68
CA ASP A 13 10.87 -7.66 4.87
C ASP A 13 11.96 -6.61 5.13
N ALA A 14 12.61 -6.16 4.07
CA ALA A 14 13.71 -5.20 4.15
C ALA A 14 13.30 -3.81 3.67
N ARG A 15 12.34 -3.69 2.76
CA ARG A 15 11.95 -2.44 2.13
C ARG A 15 10.46 -2.35 1.96
N ILE A 16 9.95 -1.11 1.98
CA ILE A 16 8.54 -0.80 1.81
C ILE A 16 8.42 0.13 0.61
N GLY A 17 7.71 -0.30 -0.42
CA GLY A 17 7.43 0.52 -1.60
C GLY A 17 6.25 1.43 -1.35
N VAL A 18 6.35 2.68 -1.80
CA VAL A 18 5.30 3.69 -1.61
C VAL A 18 4.96 4.36 -2.93
N ALA A 19 3.67 4.52 -3.18
CA ALA A 19 3.13 5.22 -4.33
C ALA A 19 2.06 6.20 -3.86
N SER A 20 1.72 7.17 -4.70
CA SER A 20 0.58 8.07 -4.45
C SER A 20 -0.20 8.26 -5.73
N CYS A 21 -1.37 8.85 -5.64
CA CYS A 21 -2.17 9.19 -6.82
C CYS A 21 -2.61 10.66 -6.77
N ASP A 22 -3.13 11.14 -7.90
CA ASP A 22 -3.73 12.47 -7.97
C ASP A 22 -5.05 12.51 -7.20
N PRO A 23 -5.57 13.71 -6.88
CA PRO A 23 -6.83 13.82 -6.12
C PRO A 23 -8.05 13.18 -6.77
N HIS A 24 -8.05 13.03 -8.08
CA HIS A 24 -9.16 12.42 -8.81
C HIS A 24 -8.98 10.92 -9.02
N GLY A 25 -7.87 10.35 -8.55
CA GLY A 25 -7.61 8.92 -8.66
C GLY A 25 -7.47 8.44 -10.11
N LEU A 26 -6.83 9.23 -10.96
CA LEU A 26 -6.63 8.87 -12.36
C LEU A 26 -5.42 7.99 -12.56
N ILE A 27 -4.31 8.34 -11.92
CA ILE A 27 -3.06 7.62 -12.09
C ILE A 27 -2.25 7.57 -10.79
N ALA A 28 -1.74 6.38 -10.48
CA ALA A 28 -0.81 6.16 -9.37
C ALA A 28 0.63 6.31 -9.89
N THR A 29 1.48 6.95 -9.09
CA THR A 29 2.89 7.19 -9.42
C THR A 29 3.78 6.81 -8.26
N PRO A 30 5.04 6.39 -8.51
CA PRO A 30 5.96 6.02 -7.44
C PRO A 30 6.37 7.22 -6.60
N VAL A 31 6.58 7.00 -5.30
CA VAL A 31 7.00 8.04 -4.37
C VAL A 31 8.37 7.75 -3.80
N GLU A 32 8.53 6.62 -3.11
CA GLU A 32 9.75 6.35 -2.36
C GLU A 32 9.83 4.87 -1.98
N THR A 33 11.04 4.39 -1.76
CA THR A 33 11.29 3.11 -1.09
C THR A 33 11.78 3.43 0.32
N VAL A 34 11.04 2.96 1.32
CA VAL A 34 11.32 3.20 2.74
C VAL A 34 11.97 1.95 3.33
N SER A 35 13.05 2.12 4.09
CA SER A 35 13.67 0.98 4.79
C SER A 35 12.71 0.47 5.86
N ALA A 36 12.51 -0.85 5.89
CA ALA A 36 11.72 -1.48 6.95
C ALA A 36 12.53 -1.42 8.26
N GLY A 37 11.83 -1.21 9.37
CA GLY A 37 12.44 -1.10 10.68
C GLY A 37 11.71 -0.09 11.55
N ASP A 38 12.35 0.30 12.64
CA ASP A 38 11.72 1.13 13.68
C ASP A 38 11.26 2.51 13.20
N THR A 39 11.89 3.04 12.16
CA THR A 39 11.57 4.38 11.64
C THR A 39 10.55 4.37 10.50
N ALA A 40 10.17 3.19 10.02
CA ALA A 40 9.30 3.06 8.84
C ALA A 40 7.93 3.71 9.05
N ILE A 41 7.27 3.43 10.16
CA ILE A 41 5.94 4.00 10.46
C ILE A 41 6.02 5.54 10.49
N GLY A 42 7.03 6.09 11.17
CA GLY A 42 7.22 7.54 11.23
C GLY A 42 7.38 8.17 9.84
N ARG A 43 8.14 7.51 8.97
CA ARG A 43 8.32 8.01 7.60
C ARG A 43 7.02 7.97 6.81
N LEU A 44 6.23 6.90 6.97
CA LEU A 44 4.94 6.80 6.29
C LEU A 44 3.95 7.87 6.79
N VAL A 45 3.97 8.18 8.08
CA VAL A 45 3.17 9.28 8.63
C VAL A 45 3.57 10.62 8.00
N GLU A 46 4.88 10.87 7.88
CA GLU A 46 5.39 12.07 7.20
C GLU A 46 4.88 12.15 5.76
N LEU A 47 4.97 11.05 5.01
CA LEU A 47 4.52 11.01 3.62
C LEU A 47 3.00 11.22 3.52
N ALA A 48 2.24 10.59 4.39
CA ALA A 48 0.78 10.75 4.42
C ALA A 48 0.38 12.20 4.68
N THR A 49 1.11 12.88 5.56
CA THR A 49 0.87 14.29 5.88
C THR A 49 1.31 15.19 4.72
N GLU A 50 2.50 14.94 4.17
CA GLU A 50 3.05 15.73 3.07
C GLU A 50 2.15 15.69 1.83
N TYR A 51 1.62 14.52 1.51
CA TYR A 51 0.76 14.32 0.34
C TYR A 51 -0.71 14.60 0.65
N GLU A 52 -1.04 14.89 1.90
CA GLU A 52 -2.41 15.20 2.34
C GLU A 52 -3.40 14.12 1.90
N VAL A 53 -3.04 12.86 2.14
CA VAL A 53 -3.84 11.72 1.68
C VAL A 53 -5.08 11.52 2.54
N ILE A 54 -6.13 10.97 1.92
CA ILE A 54 -7.36 10.63 2.63
C ILE A 54 -7.32 9.19 3.16
N GLU A 55 -6.42 8.37 2.60
CA GLU A 55 -6.37 6.94 2.92
C GLU A 55 -5.04 6.33 2.53
N CYS A 56 -4.59 5.32 3.28
CA CYS A 56 -3.45 4.49 2.92
C CYS A 56 -3.98 3.11 2.52
N VAL A 57 -3.54 2.60 1.38
CA VAL A 57 -3.92 1.28 0.86
C VAL A 57 -2.71 0.37 0.96
N VAL A 58 -2.82 -0.71 1.73
CA VAL A 58 -1.73 -1.65 1.97
C VAL A 58 -2.05 -2.99 1.30
N GLY A 59 -1.11 -3.52 0.54
CA GLY A 59 -1.27 -4.83 -0.09
C GLY A 59 -1.18 -5.95 0.93
N LEU A 60 -2.19 -6.82 0.97
CA LEU A 60 -2.22 -7.97 1.87
C LEU A 60 -1.78 -9.21 1.10
N PRO A 61 -0.66 -9.85 1.50
CA PRO A 61 -0.22 -11.07 0.81
C PRO A 61 -1.09 -12.26 1.18
N LEU A 62 -1.57 -12.96 0.17
CA LEU A 62 -2.40 -14.16 0.34
C LEU A 62 -1.76 -15.31 -0.43
N GLY A 63 -1.98 -16.54 0.04
CA GLY A 63 -1.56 -17.72 -0.69
C GLY A 63 -2.39 -17.91 -1.96
N LEU A 64 -1.97 -18.80 -2.84
CA LEU A 64 -2.67 -19.06 -4.11
C LEU A 64 -4.13 -19.45 -3.91
N SER A 65 -4.46 -20.08 -2.78
CA SER A 65 -5.84 -20.43 -2.42
C SER A 65 -6.64 -19.28 -1.82
N GLY A 66 -6.04 -18.10 -1.66
CA GLY A 66 -6.67 -16.96 -1.01
C GLY A 66 -6.58 -16.99 0.52
N LYS A 67 -5.83 -17.95 1.07
CA LYS A 67 -5.68 -18.09 2.52
C LYS A 67 -4.54 -17.23 3.06
N GLU A 68 -4.74 -16.71 4.26
CA GLU A 68 -3.71 -15.98 4.97
C GLU A 68 -2.69 -16.92 5.58
N GLY A 69 -1.44 -16.46 5.65
CA GLY A 69 -0.33 -17.19 6.26
C GLY A 69 0.54 -16.25 7.09
N PRO A 70 1.79 -16.65 7.42
CA PRO A 70 2.67 -15.80 8.23
C PRO A 70 2.92 -14.40 7.67
N ALA A 71 3.02 -14.27 6.35
CA ALA A 71 3.21 -12.97 5.70
C ALA A 71 1.99 -12.07 5.88
N SER A 72 0.79 -12.63 5.83
CA SER A 72 -0.46 -11.88 6.06
C SER A 72 -0.52 -11.34 7.48
N VAL A 73 -0.15 -12.17 8.46
CA VAL A 73 -0.12 -11.76 9.88
C VAL A 73 0.82 -10.59 10.08
N LYS A 74 2.00 -10.66 9.49
CA LYS A 74 3.01 -9.59 9.58
C LYS A 74 2.48 -8.28 9.01
N VAL A 75 1.84 -8.33 7.84
CA VAL A 75 1.30 -7.14 7.18
C VAL A 75 0.11 -6.59 7.96
N ARG A 76 -0.74 -7.44 8.52
CA ARG A 76 -1.85 -6.99 9.36
C ARG A 76 -1.36 -6.27 10.61
N ASP A 77 -0.32 -6.79 11.26
CA ASP A 77 0.29 -6.14 12.42
C ASP A 77 0.85 -4.78 12.04
N PHE A 78 1.54 -4.71 10.90
CA PHE A 78 2.08 -3.45 10.39
C PHE A 78 0.95 -2.45 10.08
N ALA A 79 -0.12 -2.90 9.43
CA ALA A 79 -1.26 -2.06 9.06
C ALA A 79 -1.99 -1.54 10.31
N ASN A 80 -2.10 -2.35 11.37
CA ASN A 80 -2.69 -1.93 12.63
C ASN A 80 -1.88 -0.81 13.28
N GLU A 81 -0.56 -0.95 13.28
CA GLU A 81 0.36 0.05 13.81
C GLU A 81 0.29 1.36 13.00
N LEU A 82 0.29 1.23 11.67
CA LEU A 82 0.17 2.38 10.79
C LEU A 82 -1.17 3.10 10.99
N ALA A 83 -2.27 2.35 11.09
CA ALA A 83 -3.61 2.91 11.25
C ALA A 83 -3.71 3.77 12.52
N ALA A 84 -3.11 3.29 13.61
CA ALA A 84 -3.06 4.07 14.85
C ALA A 84 -2.24 5.35 14.70
N ALA A 85 -1.11 5.25 13.97
CA ALA A 85 -0.18 6.37 13.80
C ALA A 85 -0.69 7.46 12.87
N VAL A 86 -1.49 7.11 11.85
CA VAL A 86 -1.97 8.08 10.84
C VAL A 86 -3.37 8.63 11.12
N LEU A 87 -4.01 8.24 12.22
CA LEU A 87 -5.35 8.78 12.53
C LEU A 87 -5.40 10.28 12.33
N PRO A 88 -6.48 10.84 11.77
CA PRO A 88 -7.74 10.20 11.36
C PRO A 88 -7.74 9.61 9.93
N ILE A 89 -6.59 9.53 9.29
CA ILE A 89 -6.47 8.92 7.96
C ILE A 89 -6.75 7.43 8.08
N SER A 90 -7.61 6.90 7.20
CA SER A 90 -7.95 5.48 7.23
C SER A 90 -6.88 4.62 6.52
N VAL A 91 -6.79 3.36 6.92
CA VAL A 91 -5.91 2.36 6.30
C VAL A 91 -6.78 1.20 5.84
N ARG A 92 -6.56 0.73 4.61
CA ARG A 92 -7.28 -0.41 4.04
C ARG A 92 -6.30 -1.46 3.54
N LEU A 93 -6.71 -2.72 3.65
CA LEU A 93 -5.95 -3.85 3.13
C LEU A 93 -6.61 -4.35 1.86
N VAL A 94 -5.81 -4.57 0.82
CA VAL A 94 -6.28 -5.10 -0.47
C VAL A 94 -5.45 -6.30 -0.87
N ASP A 95 -6.05 -7.25 -1.59
CA ASP A 95 -5.37 -8.45 -2.09
C ASP A 95 -4.29 -8.05 -3.11
N GLU A 96 -3.03 -8.38 -2.83
CA GLU A 96 -1.91 -7.98 -3.68
C GLU A 96 -1.50 -9.00 -4.76
N ARG A 97 -2.10 -10.19 -4.79
CA ARG A 97 -1.67 -11.30 -5.66
C ARG A 97 -1.48 -10.91 -7.13
N MET A 98 -2.46 -10.28 -7.73
CA MET A 98 -2.39 -9.88 -9.15
C MET A 98 -1.49 -8.68 -9.37
N SER A 99 -1.43 -7.77 -8.40
CA SER A 99 -0.62 -6.55 -8.48
C SER A 99 0.87 -6.86 -8.62
N THR A 100 1.39 -7.77 -7.78
CA THR A 100 2.80 -8.13 -7.80
C THR A 100 3.20 -8.81 -9.11
N ILE A 101 2.36 -9.71 -9.62
CA ILE A 101 2.61 -10.40 -10.89
C ILE A 101 2.70 -9.39 -12.03
N THR A 102 1.78 -8.45 -12.09
CA THR A 102 1.75 -7.41 -13.13
C THR A 102 3.01 -6.53 -13.09
N ALA A 103 3.40 -6.09 -11.90
CA ALA A 103 4.59 -5.25 -11.72
C ALA A 103 5.86 -5.97 -12.17
N GLN A 104 6.03 -7.25 -11.82
CA GLN A 104 7.18 -8.04 -12.24
C GLN A 104 7.22 -8.23 -13.76
N SER A 105 6.08 -8.49 -14.37
CA SER A 105 6.00 -8.64 -15.83
C SER A 105 6.43 -7.35 -16.54
N GLN A 106 6.03 -6.19 -16.05
CA GLN A 106 6.43 -4.91 -16.62
C GLN A 106 7.93 -4.68 -16.51
N LEU A 107 8.54 -5.05 -15.39
CA LEU A 107 9.98 -4.90 -15.19
C LEU A 107 10.79 -5.84 -16.08
N HIS A 108 10.36 -7.08 -16.26
CA HIS A 108 10.99 -8.01 -17.19
C HIS A 108 10.98 -7.46 -18.61
N ALA A 109 9.86 -6.90 -19.04
CA ALA A 109 9.74 -6.31 -20.36
C ALA A 109 10.67 -5.11 -20.56
N SER A 110 10.98 -4.35 -19.47
CA SER A 110 11.85 -3.18 -19.54
C SER A 110 13.35 -3.51 -19.47
N GLY A 111 13.73 -4.74 -19.13
CA GLY A 111 15.13 -5.18 -19.09
C GLY A 111 15.97 -4.56 -18.00
N LYS A 112 15.40 -4.19 -16.88
CA LYS A 112 16.13 -3.58 -15.74
C LYS A 112 17.10 -4.56 -15.09
N ASN A 113 18.25 -4.06 -14.61
CA ASN A 113 19.21 -4.89 -13.91
C ASN A 113 18.74 -5.16 -12.46
N THR A 114 19.31 -6.21 -11.84
CA THR A 114 18.84 -6.75 -10.58
C THR A 114 18.84 -5.77 -9.41
N LYS A 115 19.91 -4.99 -9.26
CA LYS A 115 20.08 -4.11 -8.08
C LYS A 115 19.15 -2.89 -8.12
N LYS A 116 19.01 -2.29 -9.29
CA LYS A 116 18.05 -1.18 -9.48
C LYS A 116 16.62 -1.73 -9.50
N SER A 117 16.44 -2.96 -9.99
CA SER A 117 15.13 -3.58 -10.08
C SER A 117 14.45 -3.78 -8.73
N ARG A 118 15.18 -4.04 -7.64
CA ARG A 118 14.57 -4.26 -6.32
C ARG A 118 13.81 -3.04 -5.83
N SER A 119 14.44 -1.86 -5.87
CA SER A 119 13.78 -0.62 -5.45
C SER A 119 12.64 -0.26 -6.40
N VAL A 120 12.84 -0.46 -7.70
CA VAL A 120 11.82 -0.21 -8.72
C VAL A 120 10.65 -1.20 -8.57
N ILE A 121 10.94 -2.48 -8.25
CA ILE A 121 9.90 -3.48 -8.02
C ILE A 121 9.03 -3.09 -6.82
N ASP A 122 9.65 -2.66 -5.70
CA ASP A 122 8.92 -2.25 -4.51
C ASP A 122 7.96 -1.10 -4.81
N GLN A 123 8.45 -0.08 -5.53
CA GLN A 123 7.63 1.07 -5.89
C GLN A 123 6.59 0.71 -6.97
N ALA A 124 6.98 -0.10 -7.95
CA ALA A 124 6.06 -0.54 -9.01
C ALA A 124 4.93 -1.40 -8.44
N ALA A 125 5.24 -2.27 -7.48
CA ALA A 125 4.23 -3.06 -6.80
C ALA A 125 3.24 -2.15 -6.05
N ALA A 126 3.74 -1.14 -5.35
CA ALA A 126 2.91 -0.16 -4.65
C ALA A 126 2.02 0.62 -5.63
N VAL A 127 2.56 1.01 -6.78
CA VAL A 127 1.79 1.68 -7.85
C VAL A 127 0.65 0.80 -8.33
N VAL A 128 0.91 -0.49 -8.60
CA VAL A 128 -0.12 -1.41 -9.10
C VAL A 128 -1.16 -1.70 -8.02
N ILE A 129 -0.74 -1.88 -6.77
CA ILE A 129 -1.66 -2.04 -5.63
C ILE A 129 -2.62 -0.85 -5.58
N LEU A 130 -2.09 0.36 -5.62
CA LEU A 130 -2.88 1.57 -5.53
C LEU A 130 -3.78 1.76 -6.75
N GLN A 131 -3.23 1.58 -7.95
CA GLN A 131 -4.00 1.74 -9.19
C GLN A 131 -5.18 0.75 -9.22
N THR A 132 -4.93 -0.49 -8.85
CA THR A 132 -5.97 -1.53 -8.78
C THR A 132 -7.06 -1.12 -7.79
N ALA A 133 -6.66 -0.59 -6.64
CA ALA A 133 -7.60 -0.16 -5.60
C ALA A 133 -8.48 1.01 -6.05
N ILE A 134 -7.89 2.04 -6.66
CA ILE A 134 -8.67 3.19 -7.13
C ILE A 134 -9.58 2.84 -8.31
N ASP A 135 -9.12 1.96 -9.20
CA ASP A 135 -9.96 1.48 -10.30
C ASP A 135 -11.13 0.67 -9.80
N ALA A 136 -10.92 -0.17 -8.77
CA ALA A 136 -12.00 -0.94 -8.14
C ALA A 136 -13.01 -0.02 -7.45
N GLU A 137 -12.56 1.03 -6.79
CA GLU A 137 -13.46 1.99 -6.15
C GLU A 137 -14.33 2.69 -7.20
N LYS A 138 -13.74 3.11 -8.32
CA LYS A 138 -14.49 3.71 -9.43
C LYS A 138 -15.55 2.79 -9.98
N LEU A 139 -15.18 1.52 -10.18
CA LEU A 139 -16.07 0.52 -10.77
C LEU A 139 -17.23 0.15 -9.83
N ARG A 140 -16.93 -0.01 -8.54
CA ARG A 140 -17.91 -0.50 -7.55
C ARG A 140 -18.65 0.58 -6.80
N GLY A 141 -18.13 1.81 -6.83
CA GLY A 141 -18.75 2.94 -6.12
C GLY A 141 -18.58 2.88 -4.61
N GLN A 142 -17.65 2.08 -4.11
CA GLN A 142 -17.37 1.97 -2.68
C GLN A 142 -15.88 1.76 -2.45
N ALA A 143 -15.40 2.13 -1.26
CA ALA A 143 -13.99 2.04 -0.89
C ALA A 143 -13.48 0.60 -1.03
N PRO A 144 -12.22 0.42 -1.45
CA PRO A 144 -11.68 -0.90 -1.75
C PRO A 144 -11.26 -1.67 -0.50
N GLY A 145 -11.31 -2.99 -0.59
CA GLY A 145 -10.70 -3.87 0.39
C GLY A 145 -11.34 -3.83 1.77
N GLU A 146 -10.51 -4.08 2.76
CA GLU A 146 -10.91 -4.20 4.17
C GLU A 146 -10.40 -3.02 4.98
N LEU A 147 -11.29 -2.33 5.69
CA LEU A 147 -10.89 -1.23 6.57
C LEU A 147 -10.18 -1.80 7.82
N VAL A 148 -9.02 -1.24 8.14
CA VAL A 148 -8.30 -1.59 9.36
C VAL A 148 -8.88 -0.78 10.51
N GLU A 149 -9.48 -1.45 11.46
CA GLU A 149 -10.06 -0.81 12.64
C GLU A 149 -8.99 -0.49 13.67
N VAL A 150 -9.04 0.72 14.23
CA VAL A 150 -8.11 1.13 15.28
C VAL A 150 -8.79 0.95 16.62
N VAL A 151 -8.15 0.16 17.50
CA VAL A 151 -8.60 0.02 18.87
C VAL A 151 -7.76 0.98 19.71
N ILE A 152 -8.43 1.94 20.35
CA ILE A 152 -7.77 2.91 21.21
C ILE A 152 -8.01 2.50 22.67
N ASP A 153 -6.96 2.04 23.33
CA ASP A 153 -7.03 1.60 24.72
C ASP A 153 -7.41 2.76 25.64
N GLY A 154 -8.31 2.47 26.58
CA GLY A 154 -8.75 3.47 27.56
C GLY A 154 -9.87 4.38 27.09
N ILE A 155 -10.36 4.23 25.87
CA ILE A 155 -11.54 4.93 25.36
C ILE A 155 -12.68 3.94 25.26
N GLU A 156 -13.70 4.14 26.03
CA GLU A 156 -14.88 3.27 26.06
C GLU A 156 -16.14 4.03 25.72
#